data_be2424a183e699c4184f9680cca615dd
#
_entry.id   be2424a183e699c4184f9680cca615dd
#
_cell.length_a   1.000
_cell.length_b   1.000
_cell.length_c   1.000
_cell.angle_alpha   90.00
_cell.angle_beta   90.00
_cell.angle_gamma   90.00
#
_symmetry.space_group_name_H-M   'P 1'
#
loop_
_entity.id
_entity.type
_entity.pdbx_description
1 polymer ?
#
loop_
_entity_poly.entity_id
_entity_poly.type
_entity_poly.pdbx_seq_one_letter_code
_entity_poly.pdbx_strand_id
1 'polypeptide(L)'
;MIETDDLHFRHGDDPVLDGVNFEAHTGEVTVIFGRNGAGKSTLLRHFNGLFEPDSGTVFVGGEPVEYDDASLADLRMRVGLVFQNPDDQIVAPTVEQDVEFGPRNAGIDEPDRIERVLSEFDLDGQTDRLCNTLSGGEKKRVSLAGVLAMEPEYVLLDEPTAGLDGDGCRTIVRFVESLTDAGITPIIATHDVGFGLTVADTVTVLEDGVIDYRGETFSQALAERYGLRNYVFETWASPAE
;
A
#
# COMPACT_ATOMS: atom_id res chain seq x y z
N MET A 1 -6.38 12.39 -6.09
CA MET A 1 -6.85 11.23 -6.87
C MET A 1 -5.67 10.60 -7.57
N ILE A 2 -5.61 9.26 -7.65
CA ILE A 2 -4.68 8.52 -8.52
C ILE A 2 -5.51 7.85 -9.61
N GLU A 3 -5.06 7.97 -10.87
CA GLU A 3 -5.78 7.46 -12.05
C GLU A 3 -4.82 6.83 -13.04
N THR A 4 -5.32 5.90 -13.86
CA THR A 4 -4.62 5.44 -15.06
C THR A 4 -5.54 5.50 -16.27
N ASP A 5 -4.98 5.85 -17.41
CA ASP A 5 -5.66 5.87 -18.71
C ASP A 5 -4.96 4.92 -19.66
N ASP A 6 -5.65 3.85 -20.07
CA ASP A 6 -5.20 2.82 -21.01
C ASP A 6 -3.79 2.26 -20.71
N LEU A 7 -3.53 1.94 -19.42
CA LEU A 7 -2.22 1.52 -18.94
C LEU A 7 -1.86 0.12 -19.41
N HIS A 8 -0.75 -0.01 -20.14
CA HIS A 8 -0.18 -1.29 -20.56
C HIS A 8 1.23 -1.47 -20.01
N PHE A 9 1.54 -2.69 -19.58
CA PHE A 9 2.87 -3.03 -19.08
C PHE A 9 3.20 -4.50 -19.25
N ARG A 10 4.47 -4.79 -19.57
CA ARG A 10 5.01 -6.15 -19.76
C ARG A 10 6.26 -6.34 -18.91
N HIS A 11 6.43 -7.53 -18.35
CA HIS A 11 7.71 -7.97 -17.84
C HIS A 11 8.45 -8.76 -18.94
N GLY A 12 9.36 -8.10 -19.65
CA GLY A 12 9.98 -8.68 -20.86
C GLY A 12 8.91 -8.91 -21.94
N ASP A 13 8.68 -10.17 -22.33
CA ASP A 13 7.66 -10.51 -23.32
C ASP A 13 6.28 -10.84 -22.72
N ASP A 14 6.19 -10.99 -21.40
CA ASP A 14 4.96 -11.40 -20.71
C ASP A 14 4.08 -10.18 -20.39
N PRO A 15 2.86 -10.06 -20.95
CA PRO A 15 1.93 -9.00 -20.62
C PRO A 15 1.44 -9.15 -19.17
N VAL A 16 1.39 -8.04 -18.42
CA VAL A 16 0.97 -8.02 -17.02
C VAL A 16 -0.22 -7.09 -16.80
N LEU A 17 -0.21 -5.93 -17.47
CA LEU A 17 -1.34 -5.00 -17.48
C LEU A 17 -1.72 -4.73 -18.93
N ASP A 18 -3.03 -4.74 -19.23
CA ASP A 18 -3.55 -4.66 -20.59
C ASP A 18 -4.74 -3.69 -20.66
N GLY A 19 -4.46 -2.39 -20.86
CA GLY A 19 -5.48 -1.36 -20.98
C GLY A 19 -6.19 -1.03 -19.65
N VAL A 20 -5.41 -0.97 -18.55
CA VAL A 20 -5.95 -0.70 -17.21
C VAL A 20 -6.40 0.75 -17.08
N ASN A 21 -7.71 0.95 -16.82
CA ASN A 21 -8.31 2.22 -16.44
C ASN A 21 -8.70 2.14 -14.96
N PHE A 22 -7.96 2.82 -14.10
CA PHE A 22 -8.10 2.79 -12.64
C PHE A 22 -8.37 4.19 -12.09
N GLU A 23 -9.12 4.27 -11.00
CA GLU A 23 -9.33 5.51 -10.25
C GLU A 23 -9.40 5.21 -8.76
N ALA A 24 -8.68 6.02 -7.95
CA ALA A 24 -8.77 6.07 -6.51
C ALA A 24 -8.99 7.52 -6.06
N HIS A 25 -10.11 7.78 -5.41
CA HIS A 25 -10.46 9.12 -4.96
C HIS A 25 -9.71 9.49 -3.67
N THR A 26 -9.33 10.77 -3.58
CA THR A 26 -8.67 11.30 -2.37
C THR A 26 -9.59 11.20 -1.17
N GLY A 27 -9.07 10.67 -0.05
CA GLY A 27 -9.80 10.50 1.20
C GLY A 27 -10.64 9.23 1.29
N GLU A 28 -10.66 8.39 0.24
CA GLU A 28 -11.35 7.09 0.23
C GLU A 28 -10.35 5.93 0.25
N VAL A 29 -10.67 4.88 0.99
CA VAL A 29 -9.91 3.63 0.96
C VAL A 29 -10.31 2.83 -0.27
N THR A 30 -9.40 2.74 -1.25
CA THR A 30 -9.59 1.89 -2.43
C THR A 30 -8.88 0.56 -2.27
N VAL A 31 -9.63 -0.55 -2.36
CA VAL A 31 -9.07 -1.90 -2.30
C VAL A 31 -9.07 -2.55 -3.67
N ILE A 32 -7.90 -3.01 -4.10
CA ILE A 32 -7.68 -3.76 -5.34
C ILE A 32 -7.62 -5.24 -5.01
N PHE A 33 -8.69 -5.97 -5.28
CA PHE A 33 -8.71 -7.42 -5.21
C PHE A 33 -8.19 -8.05 -6.49
N GLY A 34 -7.68 -9.27 -6.36
CA GLY A 34 -7.25 -10.09 -7.48
C GLY A 34 -6.45 -11.28 -7.01
N ARG A 35 -6.39 -12.32 -7.82
CA ARG A 35 -5.58 -13.53 -7.54
C ARG A 35 -4.09 -13.19 -7.55
N ASN A 36 -3.28 -14.11 -7.00
CA ASN A 36 -1.82 -13.99 -7.14
C ASN A 36 -1.46 -14.04 -8.63
N GLY A 37 -0.60 -13.09 -9.04
CA GLY A 37 -0.21 -12.93 -10.44
C GLY A 37 -1.15 -12.08 -11.31
N ALA A 38 -2.26 -11.55 -10.78
CA ALA A 38 -3.19 -10.70 -11.54
C ALA A 38 -2.61 -9.32 -11.94
N GLY A 39 -1.44 -8.93 -11.43
CA GLY A 39 -0.82 -7.64 -11.74
C GLY A 39 -0.97 -6.56 -10.65
N LYS A 40 -1.57 -6.87 -9.48
CA LYS A 40 -1.83 -5.89 -8.41
C LYS A 40 -0.59 -5.13 -7.95
N SER A 41 0.47 -5.85 -7.57
CA SER A 41 1.75 -5.23 -7.15
C SER A 41 2.40 -4.43 -8.27
N THR A 42 2.24 -4.88 -9.51
CA THR A 42 2.71 -4.16 -10.70
C THR A 42 1.95 -2.84 -10.85
N LEU A 43 0.63 -2.86 -10.72
CA LEU A 43 -0.20 -1.65 -10.78
C LEU A 43 0.18 -0.64 -9.69
N LEU A 44 0.36 -1.08 -8.42
CA LEU A 44 0.82 -0.19 -7.34
C LEU A 44 2.18 0.45 -7.64
N ARG A 45 3.11 -0.30 -8.26
CA ARG A 45 4.45 0.21 -8.60
C ARG A 45 4.44 1.26 -9.71
N HIS A 46 3.41 1.34 -10.52
CA HIS A 46 3.22 2.44 -11.47
C HIS A 46 2.77 3.72 -10.77
N PHE A 47 1.96 3.62 -9.70
CA PHE A 47 1.45 4.79 -8.99
C PHE A 47 2.54 5.60 -8.26
N ASN A 48 3.68 4.98 -7.89
CA ASN A 48 4.82 5.69 -7.30
C ASN A 48 6.04 5.77 -8.22
N GLY A 49 5.85 5.50 -9.52
CA GLY A 49 6.90 5.62 -10.54
C GLY A 49 8.08 4.64 -10.39
N LEU A 50 7.87 3.48 -9.73
CA LEU A 50 8.87 2.39 -9.76
C LEU A 50 8.90 1.69 -11.12
N PHE A 51 7.76 1.67 -11.79
CA PHE A 51 7.66 1.20 -13.18
C PHE A 51 7.13 2.33 -14.06
N GLU A 52 7.74 2.45 -15.24
CA GLU A 52 7.24 3.26 -16.33
C GLU A 52 6.36 2.38 -17.23
N PRO A 53 5.16 2.81 -17.64
CA PRO A 53 4.30 2.01 -18.51
C PRO A 53 4.86 1.90 -19.94
N ASP A 54 4.59 0.79 -20.62
CA ASP A 54 4.90 0.63 -22.06
C ASP A 54 4.04 1.57 -22.90
N SER A 55 2.79 1.81 -22.48
CA SER A 55 1.87 2.80 -23.05
C SER A 55 0.76 3.15 -22.07
N GLY A 56 0.01 4.22 -22.35
CA GLY A 56 -0.97 4.79 -21.44
C GLY A 56 -0.34 5.81 -20.48
N THR A 57 -1.12 6.30 -19.53
CA THR A 57 -0.66 7.37 -18.62
C THR A 57 -1.13 7.10 -17.18
N VAL A 58 -0.26 7.39 -16.21
CA VAL A 58 -0.58 7.45 -14.78
C VAL A 58 -0.73 8.91 -14.38
N PHE A 59 -1.76 9.23 -13.62
CA PHE A 59 -1.99 10.56 -13.06
C PHE A 59 -2.00 10.51 -11.55
N VAL A 60 -1.34 11.47 -10.91
CA VAL A 60 -1.35 11.65 -9.45
C VAL A 60 -1.71 13.10 -9.14
N GLY A 61 -2.80 13.30 -8.40
CA GLY A 61 -3.30 14.64 -8.12
C GLY A 61 -3.83 15.39 -9.35
N GLY A 62 -4.17 14.67 -10.43
CA GLY A 62 -4.63 15.21 -11.71
C GLY A 62 -3.52 15.59 -12.69
N GLU A 63 -2.26 15.38 -12.32
CA GLU A 63 -1.09 15.63 -13.17
C GLU A 63 -0.49 14.31 -13.67
N PRO A 64 -0.06 14.21 -14.93
CA PRO A 64 0.59 13.02 -15.44
C PRO A 64 1.94 12.81 -14.75
N VAL A 65 2.29 11.55 -14.50
CA VAL A 65 3.59 11.19 -13.93
C VAL A 65 4.68 11.34 -15.00
N GLU A 66 5.69 12.12 -14.66
CA GLU A 66 6.90 12.28 -15.46
C GLU A 66 8.01 11.38 -14.89
N TYR A 67 8.80 10.75 -15.78
CA TYR A 67 9.77 9.71 -15.40
C TYR A 67 11.23 10.19 -15.37
N ASP A 68 11.45 11.50 -15.26
CA ASP A 68 12.78 12.03 -14.93
C ASP A 68 13.08 11.95 -13.43
N ASP A 69 14.37 11.97 -13.06
CA ASP A 69 14.81 11.75 -11.67
C ASP A 69 14.22 12.75 -10.67
N ALA A 70 14.01 14.01 -11.06
CA ALA A 70 13.50 15.05 -10.16
C ALA A 70 12.00 14.85 -9.91
N SER A 71 11.22 14.62 -10.97
CA SER A 71 9.78 14.37 -10.90
C SER A 71 9.47 13.09 -10.13
N LEU A 72 10.27 12.04 -10.32
CA LEU A 72 10.14 10.79 -9.55
C LEU A 72 10.49 10.96 -8.07
N ALA A 73 11.47 11.81 -7.74
CA ALA A 73 11.78 12.12 -6.34
C ALA A 73 10.60 12.81 -5.64
N ASP A 74 10.01 13.82 -6.28
CA ASP A 74 8.83 14.53 -5.78
C ASP A 74 7.61 13.61 -5.67
N LEU A 75 7.37 12.76 -6.67
CA LEU A 75 6.29 11.78 -6.65
C LEU A 75 6.41 10.84 -5.45
N ARG A 76 7.62 10.30 -5.17
CA ARG A 76 7.85 9.36 -4.08
C ARG A 76 7.78 9.97 -2.69
N MET A 77 7.87 11.29 -2.57
CA MET A 77 7.54 12.01 -1.33
C MET A 77 6.03 12.04 -1.09
N ARG A 78 5.23 12.14 -2.15
CA ARG A 78 3.77 12.23 -2.09
C ARG A 78 3.08 10.86 -2.05
N VAL A 79 3.69 9.82 -2.65
CA VAL A 79 3.13 8.48 -2.79
C VAL A 79 4.05 7.46 -2.16
N GLY A 80 3.77 7.11 -0.91
CA GLY A 80 4.50 6.07 -0.18
C GLY A 80 4.06 4.67 -0.58
N LEU A 81 4.99 3.71 -0.65
CA LEU A 81 4.69 2.30 -0.93
C LEU A 81 5.22 1.41 0.19
N VAL A 82 4.35 0.57 0.72
CA VAL A 82 4.69 -0.51 1.67
C VAL A 82 4.69 -1.83 0.92
N PHE A 83 5.85 -2.45 0.81
CA PHE A 83 5.99 -3.74 0.13
C PHE A 83 5.37 -4.90 0.94
N GLN A 84 4.98 -5.95 0.23
CA GLN A 84 4.48 -7.18 0.83
C GLN A 84 5.48 -7.77 1.83
N ASN A 85 6.74 -7.93 1.43
CA ASN A 85 7.82 -8.43 2.27
C ASN A 85 8.63 -7.26 2.85
N PRO A 86 8.64 -7.04 4.17
CA PRO A 86 9.38 -5.94 4.78
C PRO A 86 10.91 -6.05 4.60
N ASP A 87 11.45 -7.25 4.36
CA ASP A 87 12.89 -7.41 4.08
C ASP A 87 13.32 -6.76 2.75
N ASP A 88 12.39 -6.55 1.82
CA ASP A 88 12.66 -5.87 0.55
C ASP A 88 12.63 -4.33 0.71
N GLN A 89 12.13 -3.84 1.84
CA GLN A 89 11.96 -2.41 2.12
C GLN A 89 12.99 -1.87 3.11
N ILE A 90 13.33 -2.65 4.13
CA ILE A 90 14.28 -2.24 5.18
C ILE A 90 15.70 -2.19 4.60
N VAL A 91 16.32 -0.99 4.65
CA VAL A 91 17.63 -0.73 4.05
C VAL A 91 18.71 -0.32 5.07
N ALA A 92 18.30 0.14 6.26
CA ALA A 92 19.23 0.62 7.27
C ALA A 92 19.50 -0.40 8.38
N PRO A 93 20.64 -0.30 9.10
CA PRO A 93 21.00 -1.24 10.14
C PRO A 93 20.08 -1.24 11.35
N THR A 94 19.63 -0.06 11.83
CA THR A 94 18.81 0.08 13.05
C THR A 94 17.43 0.62 12.73
N VAL A 95 16.49 0.43 13.67
CA VAL A 95 15.10 0.89 13.55
C VAL A 95 15.02 2.39 13.29
N GLU A 96 15.70 3.20 14.11
CA GLU A 96 15.69 4.65 13.95
C GLU A 96 16.27 5.08 12.60
N GLN A 97 17.42 4.52 12.21
CA GLN A 97 18.07 4.84 10.95
C GLN A 97 17.21 4.46 9.74
N ASP A 98 16.40 3.41 9.84
CA ASP A 98 15.51 3.00 8.75
C ASP A 98 14.29 3.93 8.64
N VAL A 99 13.70 4.33 9.75
CA VAL A 99 12.59 5.30 9.78
C VAL A 99 13.05 6.68 9.32
N GLU A 100 14.27 7.12 9.69
CA GLU A 100 14.86 8.38 9.23
C GLU A 100 15.31 8.37 7.76
N PHE A 101 15.49 7.20 7.17
CA PHE A 101 16.15 7.06 5.87
C PHE A 101 15.50 7.90 4.76
N GLY A 102 14.18 7.83 4.64
CA GLY A 102 13.43 8.62 3.66
C GLY A 102 13.54 10.13 3.90
N PRO A 103 13.11 10.65 5.06
CA PRO A 103 13.21 12.07 5.41
C PRO A 103 14.62 12.62 5.23
N ARG A 104 15.63 11.91 5.70
CA ARG A 104 17.03 12.35 5.60
C ARG A 104 17.50 12.47 4.15
N ASN A 105 17.12 11.53 3.28
CA ASN A 105 17.45 11.61 1.85
C ASN A 105 16.71 12.76 1.14
N ALA A 106 15.52 13.11 1.61
CA ALA A 106 14.76 14.27 1.14
C ALA A 106 15.24 15.62 1.72
N GLY A 107 16.26 15.60 2.60
CA GLY A 107 16.77 16.81 3.26
C GLY A 107 15.84 17.35 4.34
N ILE A 108 14.93 16.53 4.85
CA ILE A 108 14.01 16.88 5.94
C ILE A 108 14.73 16.56 7.26
N ASP A 109 15.00 17.61 8.07
CA ASP A 109 15.63 17.50 9.40
C ASP A 109 14.61 17.87 10.47
N GLU A 110 13.75 16.92 10.84
CA GLU A 110 12.67 17.08 11.82
C GLU A 110 12.68 15.92 12.84
N PRO A 111 13.55 15.96 13.87
CA PRO A 111 13.66 14.89 14.88
C PRO A 111 12.32 14.59 15.57
N ASP A 112 11.53 15.61 15.91
CA ASP A 112 10.23 15.47 16.56
C ASP A 112 9.23 14.65 15.72
N ARG A 113 9.36 14.69 14.40
CA ARG A 113 8.56 13.87 13.47
C ARG A 113 8.92 12.40 13.63
N ILE A 114 10.21 12.09 13.65
CA ILE A 114 10.71 10.72 13.80
C ILE A 114 10.30 10.13 15.14
N GLU A 115 10.49 10.90 16.24
CA GLU A 115 10.06 10.48 17.59
C GLU A 115 8.54 10.19 17.63
N ARG A 116 7.72 11.07 17.05
CA ARG A 116 6.26 10.88 16.98
C ARG A 116 5.90 9.59 16.22
N VAL A 117 6.49 9.36 15.04
CA VAL A 117 6.21 8.16 14.23
C VAL A 117 6.70 6.89 14.94
N LEU A 118 7.87 6.89 15.53
CA LEU A 118 8.37 5.76 16.32
C LEU A 118 7.41 5.40 17.46
N SER A 119 6.88 6.41 18.16
CA SER A 119 5.91 6.22 19.24
C SER A 119 4.58 5.65 18.74
N GLU A 120 4.09 6.14 17.60
CA GLU A 120 2.84 5.67 16.99
C GLU A 120 2.87 4.15 16.66
N PHE A 121 4.06 3.64 16.33
CA PHE A 121 4.27 2.22 16.02
C PHE A 121 4.82 1.37 17.17
N ASP A 122 4.82 1.86 18.40
CA ASP A 122 5.39 1.17 19.58
C ASP A 122 6.88 0.78 19.36
N LEU A 123 7.67 1.67 18.76
CA LEU A 123 9.08 1.47 18.44
C LEU A 123 10.04 2.28 19.34
N ASP A 124 9.55 3.15 20.26
CA ASP A 124 10.36 4.02 21.12
C ASP A 124 11.47 3.29 21.89
N GLY A 125 11.17 2.11 22.41
CA GLY A 125 12.14 1.30 23.17
C GLY A 125 13.06 0.44 22.29
N GLN A 126 13.02 0.60 20.96
CA GLN A 126 13.66 -0.28 20.01
C GLN A 126 14.54 0.45 18.98
N THR A 127 14.72 1.75 19.12
CA THR A 127 15.42 2.63 18.16
C THR A 127 16.80 2.14 17.75
N ASP A 128 17.60 1.67 18.72
CA ASP A 128 18.94 1.13 18.52
C ASP A 128 18.97 -0.36 18.11
N ARG A 129 17.82 -1.06 18.08
CA ARG A 129 17.81 -2.48 17.70
C ARG A 129 18.16 -2.66 16.23
N LEU A 130 18.92 -3.71 15.95
CA LEU A 130 19.27 -4.09 14.58
C LEU A 130 18.03 -4.65 13.86
N CYS A 131 17.71 -4.12 12.68
CA CYS A 131 16.55 -4.53 11.88
C CYS A 131 16.55 -6.02 11.52
N ASN A 132 17.73 -6.62 11.32
CA ASN A 132 17.86 -8.04 11.03
C ASN A 132 17.54 -8.97 12.21
N THR A 133 17.40 -8.44 13.44
CA THR A 133 17.01 -9.20 14.64
C THR A 133 15.52 -9.11 14.96
N LEU A 134 14.78 -8.31 14.21
CA LEU A 134 13.34 -8.09 14.40
C LEU A 134 12.52 -9.29 13.89
N SER A 135 11.40 -9.56 14.57
CA SER A 135 10.36 -10.46 14.05
C SER A 135 9.69 -9.87 12.79
N GLY A 136 8.99 -10.69 12.01
CA GLY A 136 8.28 -10.21 10.81
C GLY A 136 7.28 -9.09 11.10
N GLY A 137 6.53 -9.19 12.23
CA GLY A 137 5.60 -8.14 12.66
C GLY A 137 6.31 -6.84 13.07
N GLU A 138 7.46 -6.92 13.78
CA GLU A 138 8.26 -5.75 14.11
C GLU A 138 8.83 -5.08 12.85
N LYS A 139 9.35 -5.86 11.90
CA LYS A 139 9.81 -5.35 10.60
C LYS A 139 8.69 -4.65 9.83
N LYS A 140 7.48 -5.21 9.84
CA LYS A 140 6.32 -4.59 9.19
C LYS A 140 6.01 -3.22 9.81
N ARG A 141 6.07 -3.09 11.15
CA ARG A 141 5.89 -1.79 11.83
C ARG A 141 6.97 -0.78 11.43
N VAL A 142 8.24 -1.21 11.36
CA VAL A 142 9.34 -0.34 10.89
C VAL A 142 9.09 0.14 9.46
N SER A 143 8.69 -0.77 8.55
CA SER A 143 8.37 -0.40 7.16
C SER A 143 7.22 0.62 7.06
N LEU A 144 6.16 0.44 7.86
CA LEU A 144 5.04 1.38 7.92
C LEU A 144 5.48 2.74 8.49
N ALA A 145 6.26 2.73 9.58
CA ALA A 145 6.82 3.94 10.19
C ALA A 145 7.69 4.73 9.21
N GLY A 146 8.57 4.06 8.47
CA GLY A 146 9.43 4.69 7.46
C GLY A 146 8.64 5.39 6.34
N VAL A 147 7.51 4.80 5.92
CA VAL A 147 6.63 5.42 4.92
C VAL A 147 5.91 6.63 5.52
N LEU A 148 5.34 6.53 6.74
CA LEU A 148 4.65 7.65 7.39
C LEU A 148 5.57 8.80 7.77
N ALA A 149 6.84 8.53 8.03
CA ALA A 149 7.84 9.57 8.30
C ALA A 149 8.01 10.56 7.13
N MET A 150 7.59 10.19 5.91
CA MET A 150 7.56 11.08 4.74
C MET A 150 6.33 12.00 4.71
N GLU A 151 5.29 11.76 5.54
CA GLU A 151 3.99 12.45 5.51
C GLU A 151 3.37 12.48 4.10
N PRO A 152 3.17 11.31 3.48
CA PRO A 152 2.69 11.23 2.10
C PRO A 152 1.21 11.61 1.97
N GLU A 153 0.78 12.00 0.76
CA GLU A 153 -0.65 12.20 0.42
C GLU A 153 -1.38 10.86 0.19
N TYR A 154 -0.64 9.86 -0.31
CA TYR A 154 -1.15 8.52 -0.63
C TYR A 154 -0.25 7.45 -0.03
N VAL A 155 -0.84 6.40 0.51
CA VAL A 155 -0.12 5.21 0.99
C VAL A 155 -0.61 3.98 0.24
N LEU A 156 0.29 3.38 -0.51
CA LEU A 156 0.08 2.13 -1.24
C LEU A 156 0.49 0.96 -0.35
N LEU A 157 -0.41 0.00 -0.15
CA LEU A 157 -0.18 -1.17 0.69
C LEU A 157 -0.28 -2.45 -0.16
N ASP A 158 0.85 -3.12 -0.35
CA ASP A 158 0.89 -4.40 -1.09
C ASP A 158 0.79 -5.58 -0.11
N GLU A 159 -0.34 -6.31 -0.15
CA GLU A 159 -0.64 -7.47 0.70
C GLU A 159 -0.30 -7.23 2.20
N PRO A 160 -0.84 -6.17 2.83
CA PRO A 160 -0.36 -5.70 4.14
C PRO A 160 -0.60 -6.69 5.29
N THR A 161 -1.55 -7.61 5.15
CA THR A 161 -1.89 -8.63 6.16
C THR A 161 -1.18 -9.97 5.95
N ALA A 162 -0.40 -10.11 4.86
CA ALA A 162 0.26 -11.36 4.54
C ALA A 162 1.23 -11.80 5.65
N GLY A 163 1.07 -13.04 6.13
CA GLY A 163 1.91 -13.63 7.16
C GLY A 163 1.68 -13.11 8.58
N LEU A 164 0.68 -12.26 8.81
CA LEU A 164 0.31 -11.78 10.12
C LEU A 164 -0.73 -12.69 10.78
N ASP A 165 -0.71 -12.74 12.11
CA ASP A 165 -1.78 -13.34 12.92
C ASP A 165 -2.97 -12.36 13.07
N GLY A 166 -4.01 -12.79 13.79
CA GLY A 166 -5.21 -11.98 13.96
C GLY A 166 -4.95 -10.63 14.67
N ASP A 167 -3.98 -10.54 15.58
CA ASP A 167 -3.61 -9.30 16.26
C ASP A 167 -2.86 -8.36 15.30
N GLY A 168 -1.96 -8.92 14.50
CA GLY A 168 -1.28 -8.20 13.44
C GLY A 168 -2.25 -7.63 12.41
N CYS A 169 -3.24 -8.42 11.97
CA CYS A 169 -4.28 -7.94 11.06
C CYS A 169 -5.09 -6.78 11.65
N ARG A 170 -5.49 -6.87 12.94
CA ARG A 170 -6.18 -5.75 13.62
C ARG A 170 -5.33 -4.48 13.69
N THR A 171 -4.03 -4.64 13.84
CA THR A 171 -3.09 -3.49 13.80
C THR A 171 -3.09 -2.83 12.44
N ILE A 172 -3.12 -3.60 11.33
CA ILE A 172 -3.22 -3.05 9.98
C ILE A 172 -4.56 -2.33 9.75
N VAL A 173 -5.69 -2.88 10.24
CA VAL A 173 -7.00 -2.19 10.14
C VAL A 173 -6.93 -0.82 10.82
N ARG A 174 -6.46 -0.74 12.08
CA ARG A 174 -6.32 0.54 12.80
C ARG A 174 -5.37 1.49 12.10
N PHE A 175 -4.31 0.97 11.50
CA PHE A 175 -3.38 1.77 10.71
C PHE A 175 -4.08 2.40 9.50
N VAL A 176 -4.87 1.64 8.74
CA VAL A 176 -5.64 2.17 7.59
C VAL A 176 -6.65 3.25 8.06
N GLU A 177 -7.33 3.01 9.19
CA GLU A 177 -8.24 4.00 9.80
C GLU A 177 -7.48 5.28 10.19
N SER A 178 -6.29 5.16 10.81
CA SER A 178 -5.48 6.34 11.18
C SER A 178 -4.98 7.13 9.97
N LEU A 179 -4.71 6.49 8.84
CA LEU A 179 -4.37 7.18 7.60
C LEU A 179 -5.51 8.09 7.12
N THR A 180 -6.74 7.55 7.06
CA THR A 180 -7.93 8.33 6.64
C THR A 180 -8.24 9.46 7.60
N ASP A 181 -8.12 9.25 8.91
CA ASP A 181 -8.30 10.28 9.94
C ASP A 181 -7.25 11.41 9.79
N ALA A 182 -6.05 11.08 9.33
CA ALA A 182 -4.99 12.05 9.04
C ALA A 182 -5.14 12.71 7.64
N GLY A 183 -6.15 12.35 6.85
CA GLY A 183 -6.37 12.86 5.50
C GLY A 183 -5.45 12.23 4.43
N ILE A 184 -4.77 11.13 4.76
CA ILE A 184 -3.94 10.36 3.83
C ILE A 184 -4.83 9.33 3.13
N THR A 185 -4.62 9.13 1.84
CA THR A 185 -5.45 8.24 1.01
C THR A 185 -4.81 6.85 0.87
N PRO A 186 -5.39 5.79 1.45
CA PRO A 186 -4.88 4.43 1.29
C PRO A 186 -5.35 3.77 -0.01
N ILE A 187 -4.43 3.08 -0.70
CA ILE A 187 -4.74 2.19 -1.82
C ILE A 187 -4.13 0.83 -1.50
N ILE A 188 -4.95 -0.20 -1.41
CA ILE A 188 -4.58 -1.50 -0.86
C ILE A 188 -4.73 -2.59 -1.91
N ALA A 189 -3.66 -3.28 -2.25
CA ALA A 189 -3.72 -4.49 -3.06
C ALA A 189 -3.74 -5.72 -2.15
N THR A 190 -4.76 -6.57 -2.28
CA THR A 190 -4.84 -7.80 -1.49
C THR A 190 -5.70 -8.88 -2.17
N HIS A 191 -5.50 -10.13 -1.75
CA HIS A 191 -6.40 -11.24 -2.05
C HIS A 191 -7.26 -11.65 -0.84
N ASP A 192 -7.03 -11.01 0.32
CA ASP A 192 -7.81 -11.21 1.55
C ASP A 192 -9.10 -10.38 1.50
N VAL A 193 -10.20 -11.03 1.12
CA VAL A 193 -11.51 -10.39 1.01
C VAL A 193 -12.02 -9.93 2.38
N GLY A 194 -11.79 -10.70 3.43
CA GLY A 194 -12.22 -10.37 4.79
C GLY A 194 -11.62 -9.06 5.27
N PHE A 195 -10.30 -8.94 5.20
CA PHE A 195 -9.59 -7.72 5.54
C PHE A 195 -10.03 -6.55 4.64
N GLY A 196 -9.98 -6.76 3.31
CA GLY A 196 -10.25 -5.68 2.37
C GLY A 196 -11.64 -5.07 2.55
N LEU A 197 -12.68 -5.89 2.74
CA LEU A 197 -14.06 -5.39 2.98
C LEU A 197 -14.27 -4.72 4.35
N THR A 198 -13.37 -4.96 5.31
CA THR A 198 -13.44 -4.27 6.60
C THR A 198 -13.03 -2.81 6.48
N VAL A 199 -12.18 -2.46 5.52
CA VAL A 199 -11.59 -1.13 5.39
C VAL A 199 -12.00 -0.37 4.12
N ALA A 200 -12.56 -1.04 3.11
CA ALA A 200 -12.81 -0.46 1.79
C ALA A 200 -14.02 0.47 1.76
N ASP A 201 -13.86 1.65 1.17
CA ASP A 201 -14.94 2.48 0.65
C ASP A 201 -15.25 2.08 -0.80
N THR A 202 -14.23 1.82 -1.61
CA THR A 202 -14.33 1.38 -3.00
C THR A 202 -13.52 0.12 -3.25
N VAL A 203 -14.11 -0.82 -3.97
CA VAL A 203 -13.48 -2.08 -4.39
C VAL A 203 -13.27 -2.10 -5.90
N THR A 204 -12.07 -2.50 -6.30
CA THR A 204 -11.71 -2.79 -7.70
C THR A 204 -11.21 -4.23 -7.78
N VAL A 205 -11.57 -4.97 -8.84
CA VAL A 205 -11.00 -6.30 -9.12
C VAL A 205 -10.14 -6.25 -10.36
N LEU A 206 -8.89 -6.63 -10.18
CA LEU A 206 -7.94 -6.84 -11.27
C LEU A 206 -7.87 -8.34 -11.57
N GLU A 207 -8.20 -8.75 -12.78
CA GLU A 207 -8.16 -10.12 -13.28
C GLU A 207 -7.43 -10.16 -14.62
N ASP A 208 -6.42 -11.01 -14.73
CA ASP A 208 -5.62 -11.19 -15.96
C ASP A 208 -5.15 -9.87 -16.60
N GLY A 209 -4.71 -8.91 -15.76
CA GLY A 209 -4.17 -7.63 -16.19
C GLY A 209 -5.19 -6.58 -16.58
N VAL A 210 -6.50 -6.81 -16.40
CA VAL A 210 -7.57 -5.84 -16.68
C VAL A 210 -8.44 -5.59 -15.45
N ILE A 211 -9.06 -4.42 -15.36
CA ILE A 211 -10.08 -4.15 -14.35
C ILE A 211 -11.43 -4.68 -14.84
N ASP A 212 -11.91 -5.74 -14.18
CA ASP A 212 -13.18 -6.39 -14.52
C ASP A 212 -14.35 -5.94 -13.62
N TYR A 213 -14.06 -5.32 -12.47
CA TYR A 213 -15.08 -4.80 -11.57
C TYR A 213 -14.60 -3.55 -10.83
N ARG A 214 -15.51 -2.60 -10.60
CA ARG A 214 -15.36 -1.47 -9.69
C ARG A 214 -16.70 -1.12 -9.04
N GLY A 215 -16.72 -0.88 -7.73
CA GLY A 215 -17.94 -0.48 -7.01
C GLY A 215 -17.73 -0.34 -5.51
N GLU A 216 -18.71 0.24 -4.84
CA GLU A 216 -18.75 0.42 -3.38
C GLU A 216 -19.20 -0.86 -2.64
N THR A 217 -19.74 -1.84 -3.35
CA THR A 217 -20.25 -3.08 -2.76
C THR A 217 -19.61 -4.29 -3.41
N PHE A 218 -19.17 -5.25 -2.59
CA PHE A 218 -18.59 -6.48 -3.09
C PHE A 218 -19.22 -7.70 -2.40
N SER A 219 -20.02 -8.46 -3.13
CA SER A 219 -20.78 -9.59 -2.59
C SER A 219 -19.95 -10.88 -2.55
N GLN A 220 -20.40 -11.84 -1.71
CA GLN A 220 -19.82 -13.19 -1.70
C GLN A 220 -19.87 -13.85 -3.09
N ALA A 221 -20.94 -13.64 -3.86
CA ALA A 221 -21.06 -14.18 -5.21
C ALA A 221 -20.00 -13.61 -6.17
N LEU A 222 -19.61 -12.33 -6.01
CA LEU A 222 -18.49 -11.73 -6.73
C LEU A 222 -17.16 -12.35 -6.30
N ALA A 223 -16.92 -12.51 -5.01
CA ALA A 223 -15.71 -13.15 -4.50
C ALA A 223 -15.56 -14.59 -5.05
N GLU A 224 -16.64 -15.36 -5.08
CA GLU A 224 -16.67 -16.72 -5.67
C GLU A 224 -16.40 -16.68 -7.17
N ARG A 225 -17.01 -15.74 -7.91
CA ARG A 225 -16.79 -15.55 -9.36
C ARG A 225 -15.30 -15.35 -9.70
N TYR A 226 -14.60 -14.52 -8.91
CA TYR A 226 -13.17 -14.22 -9.10
C TYR A 226 -12.25 -15.22 -8.42
N GLY A 227 -12.79 -16.30 -7.82
CA GLY A 227 -11.99 -17.32 -7.12
C GLY A 227 -11.21 -16.76 -5.92
N LEU A 228 -11.70 -15.67 -5.35
CA LEU A 228 -11.15 -15.04 -4.15
C LEU A 228 -11.70 -15.79 -2.93
N ARG A 229 -10.79 -16.29 -2.08
CA ARG A 229 -11.20 -17.05 -0.89
C ARG A 229 -11.70 -16.10 0.19
N ASN A 230 -12.95 -16.31 0.60
CA ASN A 230 -13.50 -15.74 1.82
C ASN A 230 -12.95 -16.51 3.03
N TYR A 231 -11.95 -15.97 3.72
CA TYR A 231 -11.70 -16.35 5.09
C TYR A 231 -12.59 -15.48 6.00
N VAL A 232 -13.81 -16.00 6.25
CA VAL A 232 -14.70 -15.67 7.38
C VAL A 232 -15.22 -14.23 7.47
N PHE A 233 -16.38 -13.98 6.85
CA PHE A 233 -17.31 -12.89 7.19
C PHE A 233 -17.78 -12.91 8.66
N GLU A 234 -17.59 -14.01 9.42
CA GLU A 234 -18.18 -14.19 10.74
C GLU A 234 -17.30 -13.74 11.92
N THR A 235 -16.00 -13.49 11.72
CA THR A 235 -15.10 -13.16 12.85
C THR A 235 -14.71 -11.69 12.96
N TRP A 236 -14.93 -10.88 11.94
CA TRP A 236 -14.56 -9.46 11.96
C TRP A 236 -15.75 -8.53 12.29
N ALA A 237 -16.99 -8.99 12.09
CA ALA A 237 -18.22 -8.20 12.25
C ALA A 237 -18.82 -8.22 13.68
N SER A 238 -18.16 -8.82 14.67
CA SER A 238 -18.62 -8.72 16.06
C SER A 238 -17.71 -7.77 16.84
N PRO A 239 -18.16 -6.56 17.19
CA PRO A 239 -17.53 -5.81 18.25
C PRO A 239 -17.66 -6.63 19.52
N ALA A 240 -16.53 -6.86 20.22
CA ALA A 240 -16.55 -7.45 21.56
C ALA A 240 -17.41 -6.55 22.46
N GLU A 241 -18.47 -7.16 23.06
CA GLU A 241 -19.18 -6.58 24.17
C GLU A 241 -18.26 -6.41 25.39
#